data_20a8da97f994ec61777d04cb7440c00c
#
_entry.id   20a8da97f994ec61777d04cb7440c00c
#
_cell.length_a   1.000
_cell.length_b   1.000
_cell.length_c   1.000
_cell.angle_alpha   90.00
_cell.angle_beta   90.00
_cell.angle_gamma   90.00
#
_symmetry.space_group_name_H-M   'P 1'
#
loop_
_entity.id
_entity.type
_entity.pdbx_description
1 polymer ?
#
loop_
_entity_poly.entity_id
_entity_poly.type
_entity_poly.pdbx_seq_one_letter_code
_entity_poly.pdbx_strand_id
1 'polypeptide(L)'
;MEAKSVLRMSMVAVPTMIVCGLLVAAPSGRVDQERGAGHDDGDKKVCTNKTLQGDYGSAREGVLLNIPGLPPEAQFRGLTMTQFDGKGNLTWVEHTVINGTPLQPGWTPASGTYAVNPDCTGTAVVNTPNSPVPLHLALVVVRQGKEIHTVLDSDAISSVFNKVE
;
A
#
# COMPACT_ATOMS: atom_id res chain seq x y z
N MET A 1 10.20 31.36 -30.19
CA MET A 1 11.31 30.41 -30.49
C MET A 1 10.90 29.05 -29.98
N GLU A 2 10.40 28.20 -30.89
CA GLU A 2 9.93 26.85 -30.55
C GLU A 2 11.10 25.88 -30.62
N ALA A 3 11.40 25.15 -29.53
CA ALA A 3 12.34 24.05 -29.53
C ALA A 3 11.54 22.73 -29.59
N LYS A 4 11.49 22.13 -30.79
CA LYS A 4 10.95 20.78 -31.00
C LYS A 4 11.99 19.76 -30.53
N SER A 5 11.70 19.04 -29.45
CA SER A 5 12.48 17.89 -28.99
C SER A 5 12.02 16.64 -29.75
N VAL A 6 12.94 16.06 -30.54
CA VAL A 6 12.71 14.85 -31.32
C VAL A 6 13.06 13.65 -30.46
N LEU A 7 12.06 12.85 -30.08
CA LEU A 7 12.21 11.58 -29.39
C LEU A 7 12.71 10.50 -30.37
N ARG A 8 13.98 10.09 -30.24
CA ARG A 8 14.55 8.96 -31.01
C ARG A 8 14.17 7.64 -30.32
N MET A 9 13.34 6.89 -31.03
CA MET A 9 12.96 5.52 -30.68
C MET A 9 14.05 4.56 -31.16
N SER A 10 14.81 3.92 -30.26
CA SER A 10 15.79 2.87 -30.59
C SER A 10 15.09 1.52 -30.59
N MET A 11 14.96 0.89 -31.77
CA MET A 11 14.55 -0.50 -31.91
C MET A 11 15.73 -1.41 -31.53
N VAL A 12 15.54 -2.27 -30.55
CA VAL A 12 16.46 -3.36 -30.25
C VAL A 12 15.91 -4.64 -30.89
N ALA A 13 16.66 -5.18 -31.84
CA ALA A 13 16.38 -6.45 -32.49
C ALA A 13 16.79 -7.61 -31.59
N VAL A 14 15.87 -8.57 -31.38
CA VAL A 14 16.12 -9.82 -30.67
C VAL A 14 16.49 -10.90 -31.67
N PRO A 15 17.63 -11.61 -31.54
CA PRO A 15 17.95 -12.73 -32.41
C PRO A 15 17.21 -14.00 -31.97
N THR A 16 16.51 -14.63 -32.93
CA THR A 16 15.86 -15.93 -32.80
C THR A 16 16.90 -17.04 -32.84
N MET A 17 17.10 -17.77 -31.75
CA MET A 17 17.89 -19.01 -31.76
C MET A 17 17.00 -20.19 -32.10
N ILE A 18 17.33 -20.84 -33.24
CA ILE A 18 16.79 -22.12 -33.64
C ILE A 18 17.57 -23.21 -32.91
N VAL A 19 16.93 -23.99 -32.07
CA VAL A 19 17.51 -25.19 -31.44
C VAL A 19 17.01 -26.41 -32.17
N CYS A 20 17.97 -27.11 -32.80
CA CYS A 20 17.78 -28.34 -33.53
C CYS A 20 17.50 -29.51 -32.55
N GLY A 21 16.42 -30.25 -32.81
CA GLY A 21 16.03 -31.39 -31.98
C GLY A 21 16.90 -32.63 -32.22
N LEU A 22 17.29 -33.27 -31.15
CA LEU A 22 17.80 -34.67 -31.12
C LEU A 22 16.72 -35.57 -30.52
N LEU A 23 16.16 -36.45 -31.37
CA LEU A 23 15.32 -37.56 -30.91
C LEU A 23 16.18 -38.62 -30.24
N VAL A 24 15.98 -38.83 -28.94
CA VAL A 24 16.50 -39.98 -28.20
C VAL A 24 15.31 -40.87 -27.84
N ALA A 25 15.34 -42.12 -28.28
CA ALA A 25 14.35 -43.15 -27.98
C ALA A 25 14.40 -43.51 -26.47
N ALA A 26 13.26 -43.50 -25.80
CA ALA A 26 13.11 -43.87 -24.40
C ALA A 26 12.88 -45.40 -24.27
N PRO A 27 13.48 -46.04 -23.27
CA PRO A 27 13.07 -47.39 -22.84
C PRO A 27 11.82 -47.29 -21.96
N SER A 28 10.87 -48.23 -22.18
CA SER A 28 9.66 -48.40 -21.39
C SER A 28 9.98 -48.84 -19.97
N GLY A 29 10.06 -47.88 -19.04
CA GLY A 29 10.10 -48.11 -17.62
C GLY A 29 8.68 -47.98 -17.05
N ARG A 30 8.24 -48.99 -16.24
CA ARG A 30 7.01 -48.96 -15.46
C ARG A 30 7.03 -47.70 -14.61
N VAL A 31 6.02 -46.84 -14.77
CA VAL A 31 5.76 -45.73 -13.88
C VAL A 31 5.04 -46.30 -12.66
N ASP A 32 5.75 -46.46 -11.56
CA ASP A 32 5.11 -46.55 -10.24
C ASP A 32 4.38 -45.19 -10.04
N GLN A 33 3.08 -45.30 -9.87
CA GLN A 33 2.17 -44.21 -9.63
C GLN A 33 2.46 -43.66 -8.21
N GLU A 34 3.46 -42.80 -8.09
CA GLU A 34 3.62 -41.99 -6.88
C GLU A 34 2.35 -41.19 -6.70
N ARG A 35 1.64 -41.53 -5.65
CA ARG A 35 0.48 -40.81 -5.10
C ARG A 35 0.88 -39.33 -5.02
N GLY A 36 0.09 -38.51 -5.68
CA GLY A 36 0.26 -37.08 -5.74
C GLY A 36 0.59 -36.50 -4.37
N ALA A 37 1.69 -35.78 -4.30
CA ALA A 37 1.94 -34.83 -3.25
C ALA A 37 0.71 -33.95 -3.17
N GLY A 38 -0.05 -34.08 -2.07
CA GLY A 38 -1.13 -33.18 -1.78
C GLY A 38 -0.55 -31.77 -1.86
N HIS A 39 -1.07 -30.96 -2.77
CA HIS A 39 -0.90 -29.53 -2.69
C HIS A 39 -1.48 -29.18 -1.33
N ASP A 40 -0.60 -28.93 -0.39
CA ASP A 40 -0.95 -28.26 0.86
C ASP A 40 -1.37 -26.85 0.43
N ASP A 41 -2.64 -26.71 0.09
CA ASP A 41 -3.32 -25.41 0.00
C ASP A 41 -3.38 -24.88 1.44
N GLY A 42 -2.19 -24.50 1.92
CA GLY A 42 -2.05 -23.82 3.19
C GLY A 42 -3.09 -22.72 3.22
N ASP A 43 -4.04 -22.90 4.13
CA ASP A 43 -5.19 -22.04 4.39
C ASP A 43 -4.83 -20.57 4.15
N LYS A 44 -5.10 -20.07 2.92
CA LYS A 44 -4.84 -18.67 2.59
C LYS A 44 -5.70 -17.85 3.53
N LYS A 45 -5.07 -17.33 4.56
CA LYS A 45 -5.73 -16.57 5.61
C LYS A 45 -6.41 -15.38 4.95
N VAL A 46 -7.73 -15.45 4.82
CA VAL A 46 -8.57 -14.43 4.19
C VAL A 46 -8.63 -13.24 5.13
N CYS A 47 -8.28 -12.06 4.64
CA CYS A 47 -8.39 -10.82 5.41
C CYS A 47 -9.85 -10.34 5.50
N THR A 48 -10.17 -9.65 6.56
CA THR A 48 -11.44 -8.98 6.82
C THR A 48 -11.21 -7.73 7.65
N ASN A 49 -12.23 -6.90 7.87
CA ASN A 49 -12.10 -5.76 8.78
C ASN A 49 -11.60 -6.16 10.17
N LYS A 50 -11.95 -7.36 10.65
CA LYS A 50 -11.49 -7.89 11.94
C LYS A 50 -9.97 -8.16 11.97
N THR A 51 -9.32 -8.28 10.81
CA THR A 51 -7.86 -8.41 10.74
C THR A 51 -7.16 -7.15 11.28
N LEU A 52 -7.83 -5.99 11.17
CA LEU A 52 -7.41 -4.72 11.75
C LEU A 52 -8.24 -4.42 13.00
N GLN A 53 -7.68 -4.75 14.15
CA GLN A 53 -8.30 -4.46 15.45
C GLN A 53 -7.22 -4.07 16.45
N GLY A 54 -7.45 -2.96 17.21
CA GLY A 54 -6.54 -2.42 18.22
C GLY A 54 -5.81 -1.16 17.76
N ASP A 55 -4.74 -0.83 18.47
CA ASP A 55 -4.00 0.42 18.31
C ASP A 55 -2.79 0.24 17.37
N TYR A 56 -2.55 1.25 16.53
CA TYR A 56 -1.45 1.28 15.57
C TYR A 56 -0.77 2.64 15.57
N GLY A 57 0.54 2.64 15.76
CA GLY A 57 1.39 3.81 15.56
C GLY A 57 1.87 3.92 14.13
N SER A 58 1.89 5.14 13.56
CA SER A 58 2.49 5.35 12.23
C SER A 58 3.30 6.63 12.14
N ALA A 59 4.32 6.58 11.29
CA ALA A 59 4.99 7.75 10.74
C ALA A 59 4.54 7.92 9.28
N ARG A 60 4.15 9.14 8.93
CA ARG A 60 3.70 9.52 7.59
C ARG A 60 4.66 10.52 7.00
N GLU A 61 5.03 10.33 5.75
CA GLU A 61 5.93 11.25 5.06
C GLU A 61 5.58 11.37 3.58
N GLY A 62 5.95 12.51 3.00
CA GLY A 62 5.75 12.77 1.59
C GLY A 62 5.68 14.24 1.25
N VAL A 63 4.97 14.54 0.17
CA VAL A 63 4.80 15.87 -0.39
C VAL A 63 3.32 16.12 -0.62
N LEU A 64 2.83 17.28 -0.14
CA LEU A 64 1.53 17.83 -0.49
C LEU A 64 1.64 18.53 -1.85
N LEU A 65 0.72 18.25 -2.75
CA LEU A 65 0.76 18.72 -4.13
C LEU A 65 -0.31 19.79 -4.38
N ASN A 66 0.13 20.97 -4.82
CA ASN A 66 -0.75 22.07 -5.27
C ASN A 66 -1.85 22.46 -4.25
N ILE A 67 -1.56 22.39 -2.96
CA ILE A 67 -2.49 22.82 -1.90
C ILE A 67 -2.56 24.36 -1.89
N PRO A 68 -3.76 24.95 -1.96
CA PRO A 68 -3.91 26.41 -1.91
C PRO A 68 -3.26 27.02 -0.65
N GLY A 69 -2.44 28.04 -0.84
CA GLY A 69 -1.73 28.71 0.26
C GLY A 69 -0.39 28.06 0.67
N LEU A 70 -0.01 26.94 0.05
CA LEU A 70 1.30 26.32 0.20
C LEU A 70 2.11 26.41 -1.11
N PRO A 71 3.45 26.22 -1.08
CA PRO A 71 4.22 25.99 -2.28
C PRO A 71 3.67 24.80 -3.09
N PRO A 72 3.88 24.74 -4.43
CA PRO A 72 3.38 23.64 -5.27
C PRO A 72 3.75 22.24 -4.77
N GLU A 73 4.89 22.14 -4.09
CA GLU A 73 5.38 20.96 -3.39
C GLU A 73 5.73 21.35 -1.96
N ALA A 74 4.92 20.91 -0.99
CA ALA A 74 5.18 21.19 0.42
C ALA A 74 5.55 19.88 1.14
N GLN A 75 6.66 19.87 1.87
CA GLN A 75 7.11 18.70 2.63
C GLN A 75 6.12 18.42 3.76
N PHE A 76 5.68 17.19 3.84
CA PHE A 76 4.78 16.68 4.87
C PHE A 76 5.49 15.66 5.76
N ARG A 77 5.30 15.80 7.07
CA ARG A 77 5.67 14.81 8.08
C ARG A 77 4.54 14.73 9.10
N GLY A 78 4.20 13.52 9.52
CA GLY A 78 3.15 13.32 10.50
C GLY A 78 3.35 12.05 11.30
N LEU A 79 2.83 12.08 12.53
CA LEU A 79 2.69 10.92 13.39
C LEU A 79 1.21 10.69 13.66
N THR A 80 0.77 9.44 13.73
CA THR A 80 -0.57 9.11 14.20
C THR A 80 -0.55 7.95 15.19
N MET A 81 -1.51 7.99 16.11
CA MET A 81 -1.95 6.81 16.83
C MET A 81 -3.39 6.53 16.38
N THR A 82 -3.62 5.39 15.74
CA THR A 82 -4.90 5.00 15.15
C THR A 82 -5.47 3.79 15.87
N GLN A 83 -6.74 3.84 16.23
CA GLN A 83 -7.49 2.70 16.76
C GLN A 83 -8.46 2.19 15.70
N PHE A 84 -8.35 0.92 15.34
CA PHE A 84 -9.29 0.20 14.49
C PHE A 84 -10.22 -0.67 15.35
N ASP A 85 -11.53 -0.58 15.13
CA ASP A 85 -12.54 -1.32 15.91
C ASP A 85 -12.78 -2.78 15.46
N GLY A 86 -12.17 -3.19 14.34
CA GLY A 86 -12.40 -4.51 13.73
C GLY A 86 -13.72 -4.63 12.96
N LYS A 87 -14.53 -3.57 12.91
CA LYS A 87 -15.87 -3.57 12.29
C LYS A 87 -15.98 -2.59 11.11
N GLY A 88 -14.94 -1.79 10.85
CA GLY A 88 -14.89 -0.83 9.75
C GLY A 88 -14.85 0.63 10.20
N ASN A 89 -14.71 0.93 11.49
CA ASN A 89 -14.52 2.29 11.97
C ASN A 89 -13.11 2.46 12.54
N LEU A 90 -12.58 3.66 12.40
CA LEU A 90 -11.32 4.06 12.99
C LEU A 90 -11.42 5.44 13.65
N THR A 91 -10.59 5.64 14.66
CA THR A 91 -10.27 6.96 15.20
C THR A 91 -8.77 7.12 15.23
N TRP A 92 -8.27 8.34 15.08
CA TRP A 92 -6.86 8.62 15.31
C TRP A 92 -6.63 9.95 16.01
N VAL A 93 -5.44 10.10 16.55
CA VAL A 93 -4.87 11.40 16.89
C VAL A 93 -3.62 11.60 16.03
N GLU A 94 -3.42 12.81 15.53
CA GLU A 94 -2.30 13.12 14.63
C GLU A 94 -1.55 14.37 15.06
N HIS A 95 -0.25 14.38 14.81
CA HIS A 95 0.60 15.57 14.86
C HIS A 95 1.25 15.77 13.49
N THR A 96 0.95 16.86 12.83
CA THR A 96 1.35 17.15 11.45
C THR A 96 2.27 18.35 11.39
N VAL A 97 3.33 18.23 10.59
CA VAL A 97 4.33 19.27 10.32
C VAL A 97 4.43 19.50 8.81
N ILE A 98 4.31 20.74 8.36
CA ILE A 98 4.45 21.14 6.95
C ILE A 98 5.63 22.12 6.83
N ASN A 99 6.59 21.79 5.98
CA ASN A 99 7.82 22.58 5.77
C ASN A 99 8.53 22.95 7.09
N GLY A 100 8.56 22.02 8.06
CA GLY A 100 9.19 22.22 9.37
C GLY A 100 8.32 22.96 10.40
N THR A 101 7.08 23.38 10.05
CA THR A 101 6.17 24.09 10.95
C THR A 101 5.01 23.20 11.37
N PRO A 102 4.73 23.00 12.67
CA PRO A 102 3.55 22.29 13.10
C PRO A 102 2.26 22.96 12.62
N LEU A 103 1.35 22.17 12.05
CA LEU A 103 0.07 22.70 11.55
C LEU A 103 -0.86 23.11 12.68
N GLN A 104 -0.79 22.40 13.81
CA GLN A 104 -1.53 22.69 15.04
C GLN A 104 -0.58 22.54 16.25
N PRO A 105 -0.83 23.25 17.35
CA PRO A 105 0.06 23.25 18.53
C PRO A 105 0.06 21.93 19.33
N GLY A 106 -0.75 20.94 18.96
CA GLY A 106 -0.88 19.68 19.69
C GLY A 106 -1.33 18.52 18.82
N TRP A 107 -1.89 17.52 19.48
CA TRP A 107 -2.49 16.37 18.80
C TRP A 107 -3.92 16.69 18.37
N THR A 108 -4.23 16.43 17.10
CA THR A 108 -5.55 16.68 16.51
C THR A 108 -6.32 15.37 16.35
N PRO A 109 -7.54 15.25 16.90
CA PRO A 109 -8.35 14.06 16.73
C PRO A 109 -8.98 14.00 15.33
N ALA A 110 -9.13 12.79 14.81
CA ALA A 110 -9.81 12.50 13.57
C ALA A 110 -10.57 11.18 13.66
N SER A 111 -11.49 10.94 12.74
CA SER A 111 -12.27 9.71 12.67
C SER A 111 -12.58 9.34 11.23
N GLY A 112 -12.91 8.07 11.01
CA GLY A 112 -13.20 7.61 9.67
C GLY A 112 -13.71 6.18 9.62
N THR A 113 -13.75 5.66 8.40
CA THR A 113 -14.15 4.29 8.12
C THR A 113 -13.09 3.60 7.30
N TYR A 114 -13.06 2.26 7.32
CA TYR A 114 -12.19 1.44 6.50
C TYR A 114 -12.88 0.16 6.05
N ALA A 115 -12.39 -0.42 4.97
CA ALA A 115 -12.80 -1.72 4.48
C ALA A 115 -11.57 -2.53 4.06
N VAL A 116 -11.53 -3.81 4.45
CA VAL A 116 -10.47 -4.75 4.08
C VAL A 116 -11.06 -5.86 3.23
N ASN A 117 -10.49 -6.06 2.04
CA ASN A 117 -10.85 -7.10 1.09
C ASN A 117 -10.23 -8.46 1.50
N PRO A 118 -10.78 -9.58 0.99
CA PRO A 118 -10.25 -10.93 1.24
C PRO A 118 -8.78 -11.12 0.83
N ASP A 119 -8.29 -10.38 -0.14
CA ASP A 119 -6.90 -10.39 -0.64
C ASP A 119 -5.94 -9.51 0.19
N CYS A 120 -6.41 -8.95 1.31
CA CYS A 120 -5.69 -8.05 2.20
C CYS A 120 -5.40 -6.65 1.63
N THR A 121 -5.96 -6.28 0.49
CA THR A 121 -6.07 -4.88 0.07
C THR A 121 -7.24 -4.20 0.78
N GLY A 122 -7.30 -2.88 0.72
CA GLY A 122 -8.45 -2.17 1.29
C GLY A 122 -8.38 -0.67 1.07
N THR A 123 -9.35 0.02 1.66
CA THR A 123 -9.45 1.48 1.62
C THR A 123 -9.79 2.04 3.00
N ALA A 124 -9.44 3.30 3.22
CA ALA A 124 -9.94 4.07 4.36
C ALA A 124 -10.33 5.48 3.93
N VAL A 125 -11.32 6.04 4.61
CA VAL A 125 -11.75 7.44 4.45
C VAL A 125 -11.71 8.10 5.81
N VAL A 126 -10.94 9.18 5.93
CA VAL A 126 -10.71 9.85 7.22
C VAL A 126 -11.08 11.32 7.14
N ASN A 127 -11.84 11.78 8.11
CA ASN A 127 -12.19 13.16 8.32
C ASN A 127 -11.30 13.73 9.43
N THR A 128 -10.52 14.75 9.11
CA THR A 128 -9.64 15.45 10.05
C THR A 128 -9.86 16.96 9.94
N PRO A 129 -9.80 17.72 11.04
CA PRO A 129 -9.80 19.19 10.98
C PRO A 129 -8.63 19.80 10.21
N ASN A 130 -7.58 19.00 9.97
CA ASN A 130 -6.39 19.44 9.21
C ASN A 130 -6.58 19.38 7.68
N SER A 131 -7.72 18.87 7.19
CA SER A 131 -8.06 18.85 5.75
C SER A 131 -9.50 19.29 5.54
N PRO A 132 -9.78 20.18 4.55
CA PRO A 132 -11.13 20.62 4.23
C PRO A 132 -11.96 19.51 3.53
N VAL A 133 -11.32 18.45 3.07
CA VAL A 133 -11.94 17.32 2.37
C VAL A 133 -11.53 16.01 3.05
N PRO A 134 -12.36 14.96 2.95
CA PRO A 134 -11.98 13.64 3.45
C PRO A 134 -10.70 13.13 2.80
N LEU A 135 -9.84 12.50 3.59
CA LEU A 135 -8.64 11.84 3.10
C LEU A 135 -8.99 10.42 2.65
N HIS A 136 -8.71 10.07 1.40
CA HIS A 136 -8.91 8.75 0.84
C HIS A 136 -7.57 8.03 0.78
N LEU A 137 -7.51 6.85 1.39
CA LEU A 137 -6.29 6.03 1.46
C LEU A 137 -6.54 4.66 0.84
N ALA A 138 -5.63 4.22 0.00
CA ALA A 138 -5.47 2.81 -0.32
C ALA A 138 -4.58 2.15 0.73
N LEU A 139 -4.86 0.88 1.07
CA LEU A 139 -4.08 0.15 2.08
C LEU A 139 -3.82 -1.31 1.67
N VAL A 140 -2.73 -1.84 2.20
CA VAL A 140 -2.40 -3.27 2.15
C VAL A 140 -2.07 -3.74 3.56
N VAL A 141 -2.75 -4.80 4.00
CA VAL A 141 -2.53 -5.42 5.30
C VAL A 141 -1.51 -6.53 5.15
N VAL A 142 -0.44 -6.46 5.91
CA VAL A 142 0.64 -7.45 5.91
C VAL A 142 0.88 -8.00 7.31
N ARG A 143 1.72 -9.03 7.42
CA ARG A 143 2.11 -9.63 8.70
C ARG A 143 0.91 -10.01 9.59
N GLN A 144 -0.17 -10.51 8.96
CA GLN A 144 -1.40 -10.93 9.65
C GLN A 144 -2.08 -9.80 10.46
N GLY A 145 -2.08 -8.56 9.93
CA GLY A 145 -2.67 -7.40 10.58
C GLY A 145 -1.76 -6.70 11.58
N LYS A 146 -0.50 -7.10 11.71
CA LYS A 146 0.48 -6.39 12.56
C LYS A 146 1.05 -5.14 11.90
N GLU A 147 0.95 -5.03 10.58
CA GLU A 147 1.49 -3.93 9.81
C GLU A 147 0.54 -3.58 8.65
N ILE A 148 0.42 -2.29 8.35
CA ILE A 148 -0.41 -1.77 7.25
C ILE A 148 0.43 -0.76 6.48
N HIS A 149 0.51 -0.92 5.16
CA HIS A 149 1.08 0.09 4.27
C HIS A 149 -0.05 0.88 3.64
N THR A 150 0.10 2.20 3.56
CA THR A 150 -0.91 3.07 2.94
C THR A 150 -0.29 4.11 2.02
N VAL A 151 -1.09 4.54 1.06
CA VAL A 151 -0.85 5.75 0.27
C VAL A 151 -2.09 6.62 0.29
N LEU A 152 -1.90 7.94 0.25
CA LEU A 152 -2.99 8.91 0.11
C LEU A 152 -3.25 9.14 -1.39
N ASP A 153 -4.51 9.09 -1.81
CA ASP A 153 -4.87 9.15 -3.23
C ASP A 153 -4.65 10.53 -3.89
N SER A 154 -4.66 11.60 -3.09
CA SER A 154 -4.57 12.98 -3.59
C SER A 154 -3.16 13.57 -3.56
N ASP A 155 -2.22 12.95 -2.84
CA ASP A 155 -0.91 13.50 -2.56
C ASP A 155 0.18 12.43 -2.58
N ALA A 156 1.44 12.84 -2.73
CA ALA A 156 2.58 11.92 -2.69
C ALA A 156 2.98 11.59 -1.24
N ILE A 157 2.01 11.05 -0.46
CA ILE A 157 2.19 10.70 0.95
C ILE A 157 2.00 9.20 1.15
N SER A 158 2.94 8.57 1.82
CA SER A 158 2.86 7.18 2.25
C SER A 158 3.04 7.03 3.75
N SER A 159 2.57 5.91 4.29
CA SER A 159 2.81 5.56 5.69
C SER A 159 2.84 4.06 5.94
N VAL A 160 3.51 3.69 7.02
CA VAL A 160 3.50 2.34 7.57
C VAL A 160 2.97 2.42 8.99
N PHE A 161 1.88 1.70 9.24
CA PHE A 161 1.29 1.53 10.56
C PHE A 161 1.80 0.23 11.18
N ASN A 162 2.26 0.29 12.40
CA ASN A 162 2.67 -0.87 13.18
C ASN A 162 1.75 -1.03 14.38
N LYS A 163 1.28 -2.26 14.60
CA LYS A 163 0.43 -2.57 15.76
C LYS A 163 1.21 -2.33 17.05
N VAL A 164 0.57 -1.64 17.98
CA VAL A 164 1.10 -1.44 19.34
C VAL A 164 0.74 -2.68 20.16
N GLU A 165 1.74 -3.27 20.80
CA GLU A 165 1.60 -4.47 21.67
C GLU A 165 1.30 -4.05 23.12
#